data_f206520c228f99d08388cdefc12bcd81
#
_entry.id   f206520c228f99d08388cdefc12bcd81
#
_cell.length_a   1.000
_cell.length_b   1.000
_cell.length_c   1.000
_cell.angle_alpha   90.00
_cell.angle_beta   90.00
_cell.angle_gamma   90.00
#
_symmetry.space_group_name_H-M   'P 1'
#
loop_
_entity.id
_entity.type
_entity.pdbx_description
1 polymer ?
#
loop_
_entity_poly.entity_id
_entity_poly.type
_entity_poly.pdbx_seq_one_letter_code
_entity_poly.pdbx_strand_id
1 'polypeptide(L)'
;MVRRMTFVFLLLQIVFTSAFAQTVLTYSTHAMGVNDVLTLKKVEGVKPGEVGANQIWDYSGANVIGDHVIYYNSNDNGKSFACEQDAEMTVYFDVSSTQKLYNGLTTERAKIEFKTPIREMVYPFAFNSQVSGKMDGTYTVLGTGEVETIDGVYSVTGDAYGTLILPNGVTFKDVLRVKYVKDYYQMFCGNLYHITVNRYLFYAPESRYAIMQIHEDIRNCSCACSSTTYSACFNDNVVPGKPEPEEKPNLNPMSNFAYTAYPNPFENEFTVNYTMVATAKVKISVLDLAGKELKVLVNARQAEGAYTASAELGNLPNSSYVLKIQVGNKSYTEKIVKK
;
A
#
# COMPACT_ATOMS: atom_id res chain seq x y z
N MET A 1 32.37 -65.37 -38.70
CA MET A 1 32.68 -63.93 -38.66
C MET A 1 31.50 -63.22 -37.92
N VAL A 2 31.54 -63.05 -36.59
CA VAL A 2 30.43 -62.53 -35.77
C VAL A 2 30.74 -61.09 -35.49
N ARG A 3 29.92 -60.16 -36.01
CA ARG A 3 30.02 -58.72 -35.86
C ARG A 3 29.39 -58.33 -34.50
N ARG A 4 30.21 -57.94 -33.51
CA ARG A 4 29.74 -57.38 -32.28
C ARG A 4 29.25 -55.94 -32.52
N MET A 5 27.95 -55.68 -32.34
CA MET A 5 27.35 -54.34 -32.25
C MET A 5 27.50 -53.81 -30.82
N THR A 6 28.32 -52.78 -30.67
CA THR A 6 28.46 -52.06 -29.40
C THR A 6 27.35 -51.01 -29.34
N PHE A 7 26.39 -51.21 -28.43
CA PHE A 7 25.38 -50.19 -28.11
C PHE A 7 26.00 -49.15 -27.17
N VAL A 8 26.17 -47.92 -27.65
CA VAL A 8 26.53 -46.77 -26.79
C VAL A 8 25.23 -46.22 -26.20
N PHE A 9 25.02 -46.44 -24.92
CA PHE A 9 23.95 -45.78 -24.17
C PHE A 9 24.39 -44.33 -23.87
N LEU A 10 23.81 -43.37 -24.60
CA LEU A 10 23.95 -41.96 -24.30
C LEU A 10 23.02 -41.64 -23.08
N LEU A 11 23.60 -41.52 -21.91
CA LEU A 11 22.88 -41.08 -20.70
C LEU A 11 22.58 -39.56 -20.87
N LEU A 12 21.36 -39.25 -21.28
CA LEU A 12 20.85 -37.85 -21.26
C LEU A 12 20.63 -37.45 -19.80
N GLN A 13 21.57 -36.73 -19.21
CA GLN A 13 21.38 -36.11 -17.92
C GLN A 13 20.38 -34.97 -18.10
N ILE A 14 19.13 -35.20 -17.72
CA ILE A 14 18.12 -34.14 -17.57
C ILE A 14 18.50 -33.38 -16.32
N VAL A 15 19.16 -32.25 -16.46
CA VAL A 15 19.36 -31.27 -15.41
C VAL A 15 18.00 -30.65 -15.13
N PHE A 16 17.31 -31.14 -14.11
CA PHE A 16 16.18 -30.39 -13.55
C PHE A 16 16.72 -29.11 -12.93
N THR A 17 16.74 -28.02 -13.69
CA THR A 17 16.80 -26.70 -13.11
C THR A 17 15.45 -26.50 -12.43
N SER A 18 15.43 -26.57 -11.10
CA SER A 18 14.31 -26.03 -10.33
C SER A 18 14.18 -24.56 -10.72
N ALA A 19 13.20 -24.27 -11.58
CA ALA A 19 12.81 -22.90 -11.83
C ALA A 19 12.20 -22.39 -10.52
N PHE A 20 13.00 -21.70 -9.70
CA PHE A 20 12.46 -20.94 -8.58
C PHE A 20 11.54 -19.88 -9.18
N ALA A 21 10.30 -19.87 -8.75
CA ALA A 21 9.33 -18.88 -9.21
C ALA A 21 9.73 -17.53 -8.65
N GLN A 22 10.24 -16.66 -9.52
CA GLN A 22 10.57 -15.28 -9.17
C GLN A 22 9.33 -14.59 -8.60
N THR A 23 9.53 -13.72 -7.60
CA THR A 23 8.46 -12.88 -7.06
C THR A 23 7.82 -12.04 -8.17
N VAL A 24 6.51 -12.16 -8.30
CA VAL A 24 5.67 -11.36 -9.20
C VAL A 24 4.72 -10.55 -8.35
N LEU A 25 4.80 -9.23 -8.46
CA LEU A 25 3.90 -8.33 -7.75
C LEU A 25 2.54 -8.31 -8.45
N THR A 26 1.50 -8.75 -7.76
CA THR A 26 0.12 -8.71 -8.26
C THR A 26 -0.72 -7.78 -7.41
N TYR A 27 -1.83 -7.31 -7.93
CA TYR A 27 -2.77 -6.50 -7.16
C TYR A 27 -3.27 -7.23 -5.91
N SER A 28 -3.61 -8.51 -6.03
CA SER A 28 -4.15 -9.31 -4.91
C SER A 28 -3.18 -9.47 -3.75
N THR A 29 -1.88 -9.54 -4.03
CA THR A 29 -0.85 -9.81 -3.02
C THR A 29 -0.08 -8.56 -2.56
N HIS A 30 0.02 -7.52 -3.41
CA HIS A 30 0.91 -6.38 -3.16
C HIS A 30 0.22 -5.00 -3.24
N ALA A 31 -1.11 -4.95 -3.42
CA ALA A 31 -1.81 -3.67 -3.30
C ALA A 31 -1.87 -3.22 -1.84
N MET A 32 -1.90 -1.91 -1.63
CA MET A 32 -2.03 -1.30 -0.30
C MET A 32 -3.30 -1.76 0.40
N GLY A 33 -3.21 -2.12 1.66
CA GLY A 33 -4.35 -2.43 2.53
C GLY A 33 -4.91 -1.16 3.19
N VAL A 34 -6.23 -1.11 3.33
CA VAL A 34 -6.90 0.03 3.98
C VAL A 34 -6.71 -0.06 5.50
N ASN A 35 -6.25 1.03 6.11
CA ASN A 35 -5.93 1.15 7.52
C ASN A 35 -4.78 0.23 7.98
N ASP A 36 -3.96 -0.26 7.06
CA ASP A 36 -2.73 -0.93 7.43
C ASP A 36 -1.78 0.03 8.14
N VAL A 37 -1.03 -0.50 9.09
CA VAL A 37 0.04 0.23 9.78
C VAL A 37 1.32 -0.58 9.61
N LEU A 38 2.31 0.04 9.00
CA LEU A 38 3.61 -0.57 8.79
C LEU A 38 4.65 0.08 9.69
N THR A 39 5.19 -0.68 10.63
CA THR A 39 6.32 -0.25 11.48
C THR A 39 7.59 -0.88 10.94
N LEU A 40 8.53 -0.04 10.55
CA LEU A 40 9.83 -0.39 9.98
C LEU A 40 10.95 0.05 10.92
N LYS A 41 12.10 -0.59 10.82
CA LYS A 41 13.34 -0.16 11.50
C LYS A 41 14.17 0.69 10.55
N LYS A 42 14.54 1.91 10.96
CA LYS A 42 15.51 2.76 10.24
C LYS A 42 16.90 2.18 10.41
N VAL A 43 17.67 2.16 9.32
CA VAL A 43 19.06 1.67 9.32
C VAL A 43 19.99 2.61 8.56
N GLU A 44 21.25 2.57 8.91
CA GLU A 44 22.33 3.31 8.25
C GLU A 44 23.42 2.38 7.70
N GLY A 45 24.28 2.91 6.83
CA GLY A 45 25.40 2.17 6.27
C GLY A 45 25.05 1.20 5.15
N VAL A 46 23.83 1.29 4.58
CA VAL A 46 23.39 0.43 3.50
C VAL A 46 23.42 1.11 2.14
N LYS A 47 23.69 0.32 1.09
CA LYS A 47 23.65 0.73 -0.33
C LYS A 47 22.85 -0.29 -1.13
N PRO A 48 22.27 0.11 -2.26
CA PRO A 48 21.32 -0.77 -2.99
C PRO A 48 21.95 -2.04 -3.59
N GLY A 49 23.27 -2.10 -3.76
CA GLY A 49 23.97 -3.24 -4.41
C GLY A 49 23.77 -3.28 -5.92
N GLU A 50 24.26 -4.37 -6.55
CA GLU A 50 24.29 -4.53 -8.00
C GLU A 50 22.91 -4.89 -8.60
N VAL A 51 22.77 -4.71 -9.91
CA VAL A 51 21.59 -5.06 -10.71
C VAL A 51 21.68 -6.48 -11.26
N GLY A 52 20.56 -7.08 -11.66
CA GLY A 52 20.50 -8.33 -12.39
C GLY A 52 19.99 -9.53 -11.58
N ALA A 53 20.19 -10.70 -12.14
CA ALA A 53 19.70 -11.96 -11.61
C ALA A 53 20.58 -12.52 -10.51
N ASN A 54 19.98 -13.30 -9.59
CA ASN A 54 20.67 -14.08 -8.56
C ASN A 54 21.60 -13.26 -7.66
N GLN A 55 21.19 -12.04 -7.33
CA GLN A 55 21.95 -11.16 -6.45
C GLN A 55 21.89 -11.66 -5.00
N ILE A 56 22.91 -11.29 -4.21
CA ILE A 56 22.92 -11.46 -2.76
C ILE A 56 23.12 -10.08 -2.15
N TRP A 57 22.12 -9.61 -1.42
CA TRP A 57 22.16 -8.36 -0.66
C TRP A 57 22.26 -8.70 0.82
N ASP A 58 23.44 -8.51 1.39
CA ASP A 58 23.71 -8.79 2.81
C ASP A 58 23.79 -7.48 3.58
N TYR A 59 22.77 -7.21 4.40
CA TYR A 59 22.69 -6.06 5.28
C TYR A 59 22.78 -6.43 6.76
N SER A 60 23.19 -7.66 7.09
CA SER A 60 23.28 -8.16 8.46
C SER A 60 24.20 -7.32 9.37
N GLY A 61 25.13 -6.57 8.79
CA GLY A 61 26.01 -5.65 9.52
C GLY A 61 25.47 -4.21 9.67
N ALA A 62 24.27 -3.89 9.20
CA ALA A 62 23.73 -2.54 9.27
C ALA A 62 23.21 -2.18 10.67
N ASN A 63 23.44 -0.93 11.08
CA ASN A 63 23.04 -0.42 12.39
C ASN A 63 21.58 0.06 12.37
N VAL A 64 20.77 -0.41 13.30
CA VAL A 64 19.40 0.11 13.54
C VAL A 64 19.50 1.41 14.33
N ILE A 65 18.86 2.48 13.82
CA ILE A 65 18.92 3.84 14.39
C ILE A 65 17.57 4.40 14.84
N GLY A 66 16.47 3.67 14.66
CA GLY A 66 15.13 4.10 15.08
C GLY A 66 14.01 3.39 14.35
N ASP A 67 12.81 3.91 14.51
CA ASP A 67 11.59 3.39 13.88
C ASP A 67 11.09 4.33 12.78
N HIS A 68 10.35 3.78 11.83
CA HIS A 68 9.63 4.48 10.76
C HIS A 68 8.23 3.90 10.67
N VAL A 69 7.20 4.72 10.82
CA VAL A 69 5.81 4.26 10.82
C VAL A 69 5.07 4.86 9.64
N ILE A 70 4.33 4.01 8.91
CA ILE A 70 3.50 4.41 7.79
C ILE A 70 2.05 3.99 8.07
N TYR A 71 1.12 4.93 8.03
CA TYR A 71 -0.32 4.69 8.13
C TYR A 71 -0.94 4.79 6.74
N TYR A 72 -1.63 3.73 6.30
CA TYR A 72 -2.28 3.65 4.98
C TYR A 72 -3.77 4.00 5.10
N ASN A 73 -4.08 5.28 5.10
CA ASN A 73 -5.45 5.79 5.25
C ASN A 73 -6.16 5.86 3.89
N SER A 74 -7.40 5.41 3.82
CA SER A 74 -8.24 5.56 2.63
C SER A 74 -9.67 5.90 3.00
N ASN A 75 -10.24 6.90 2.33
CA ASN A 75 -11.61 7.37 2.55
C ASN A 75 -12.62 6.79 1.53
N ASP A 76 -12.16 6.11 0.48
CA ASP A 76 -12.95 5.65 -0.66
C ASP A 76 -12.76 4.16 -1.00
N ASN A 77 -12.64 3.34 0.05
CA ASN A 77 -12.55 1.88 -0.06
C ASN A 77 -11.30 1.38 -0.80
N GLY A 78 -10.16 2.02 -0.58
CA GLY A 78 -8.88 1.58 -1.13
C GLY A 78 -8.64 1.95 -2.59
N LYS A 79 -9.36 2.96 -3.10
CA LYS A 79 -9.06 3.55 -4.41
C LYS A 79 -8.03 4.66 -4.32
N SER A 80 -8.17 5.53 -3.31
CA SER A 80 -7.25 6.62 -3.03
C SER A 80 -6.71 6.51 -1.62
N PHE A 81 -5.40 6.68 -1.46
CA PHE A 81 -4.70 6.57 -0.19
C PHE A 81 -3.99 7.86 0.17
N ALA A 82 -4.08 8.24 1.44
CA ALA A 82 -3.20 9.18 2.10
C ALA A 82 -2.29 8.41 3.05
N CYS A 83 -1.03 8.18 2.65
CA CYS A 83 -0.06 7.42 3.42
C CYS A 83 0.76 8.38 4.28
N GLU A 84 0.43 8.45 5.56
CA GLU A 84 1.13 9.29 6.54
C GLU A 84 2.39 8.58 7.03
N GLN A 85 3.53 9.27 6.97
CA GLN A 85 4.85 8.76 7.33
C GLN A 85 5.44 9.57 8.47
N ASP A 86 5.65 8.94 9.62
CA ASP A 86 6.23 9.52 10.85
C ASP A 86 5.55 10.84 11.31
N ALA A 87 4.29 11.10 10.91
CA ALA A 87 3.58 12.36 11.09
C ALA A 87 4.26 13.59 10.43
N GLU A 88 5.25 13.40 9.59
CA GLU A 88 6.01 14.47 8.92
C GLU A 88 5.62 14.68 7.46
N MET A 89 5.16 13.62 6.80
CA MET A 89 4.85 13.63 5.37
C MET A 89 3.62 12.76 5.08
N THR A 90 2.73 13.27 4.23
CA THR A 90 1.62 12.49 3.67
C THR A 90 1.82 12.32 2.17
N VAL A 91 1.82 11.09 1.70
CA VAL A 91 1.97 10.73 0.29
C VAL A 91 0.64 10.23 -0.26
N TYR A 92 0.25 10.71 -1.44
CA TYR A 92 -1.06 10.43 -2.03
C TYR A 92 -0.94 9.47 -3.21
N PHE A 93 -1.81 8.44 -3.20
CA PHE A 93 -1.85 7.42 -4.24
C PHE A 93 -3.29 7.14 -4.70
N ASP A 94 -3.45 6.82 -5.98
CA ASP A 94 -4.63 6.12 -6.50
C ASP A 94 -4.25 4.69 -6.86
N VAL A 95 -5.11 3.73 -6.49
CA VAL A 95 -4.85 2.30 -6.65
C VAL A 95 -6.00 1.63 -7.38
N SER A 96 -5.68 0.81 -8.37
CA SER A 96 -6.62 -0.03 -9.11
C SER A 96 -6.05 -1.43 -9.30
N SER A 97 -6.86 -2.36 -9.79
CA SER A 97 -6.42 -3.73 -10.08
C SER A 97 -5.29 -3.82 -11.12
N THR A 98 -5.04 -2.75 -11.87
CA THR A 98 -4.03 -2.72 -12.93
C THR A 98 -2.83 -1.85 -12.62
N GLN A 99 -2.94 -0.88 -11.68
CA GLN A 99 -1.85 0.06 -11.41
C GLN A 99 -1.98 0.79 -10.08
N LYS A 100 -0.84 1.32 -9.62
CA LYS A 100 -0.72 2.30 -8.54
C LYS A 100 -0.16 3.60 -9.11
N LEU A 101 -0.84 4.69 -8.87
CA LEU A 101 -0.49 6.04 -9.31
C LEU A 101 -0.09 6.89 -8.10
N TYR A 102 1.00 7.61 -8.23
CA TYR A 102 1.48 8.58 -7.23
C TYR A 102 1.04 9.99 -7.65
N ASN A 103 0.24 10.65 -6.82
CA ASN A 103 -0.36 11.95 -7.10
C ASN A 103 0.47 13.11 -6.58
N GLY A 104 1.31 12.88 -5.57
CA GLY A 104 2.11 13.90 -4.92
C GLY A 104 2.26 13.65 -3.42
N LEU A 105 2.74 14.67 -2.71
CA LEU A 105 2.93 14.61 -1.26
C LEU A 105 2.70 15.98 -0.62
N THR A 106 2.46 15.97 0.69
CA THR A 106 2.44 17.16 1.54
C THR A 106 3.32 16.92 2.76
N THR A 107 4.12 17.92 3.11
CA THR A 107 4.86 18.01 4.37
C THR A 107 4.39 19.25 5.12
N GLU A 108 4.93 19.51 6.31
CA GLU A 108 4.67 20.76 7.03
C GLU A 108 5.06 22.01 6.20
N ARG A 109 6.07 21.92 5.34
CA ARG A 109 6.67 23.07 4.63
C ARG A 109 6.31 23.16 3.16
N ALA A 110 5.92 22.05 2.53
CA ALA A 110 5.77 22.00 1.09
C ALA A 110 4.68 21.03 0.65
N LYS A 111 4.14 21.30 -0.53
CA LYS A 111 3.22 20.43 -1.26
C LYS A 111 3.74 20.17 -2.67
N ILE A 112 3.73 18.92 -3.10
CA ILE A 112 4.01 18.51 -4.49
C ILE A 112 2.73 17.92 -5.07
N GLU A 113 2.34 18.40 -6.24
CA GLU A 113 1.20 17.90 -7.01
C GLU A 113 1.61 17.69 -8.46
N PHE A 114 1.29 16.51 -9.01
CA PHE A 114 1.51 16.21 -10.43
C PHE A 114 0.25 16.47 -11.24
N LYS A 115 0.36 17.13 -12.38
CA LYS A 115 -0.75 17.32 -13.33
C LYS A 115 -1.21 16.00 -13.91
N THR A 116 -0.24 15.11 -14.19
CA THR A 116 -0.50 13.73 -14.56
C THR A 116 0.14 12.84 -13.51
N PRO A 117 -0.64 12.01 -12.79
CA PRO A 117 -0.09 11.13 -11.78
C PRO A 117 1.03 10.23 -12.31
N ILE A 118 2.05 10.03 -11.49
CA ILE A 118 3.17 9.16 -11.82
C ILE A 118 2.75 7.71 -11.65
N ARG A 119 2.90 6.88 -12.69
CA ARG A 119 2.63 5.45 -12.60
C ARG A 119 3.76 4.75 -11.87
N GLU A 120 3.55 4.49 -10.57
CA GLU A 120 4.57 3.82 -9.73
C GLU A 120 4.58 2.30 -9.86
N MET A 121 3.46 1.68 -10.27
CA MET A 121 3.35 0.24 -10.42
C MET A 121 2.31 -0.10 -11.48
N VAL A 122 2.55 -1.15 -12.25
CA VAL A 122 1.54 -1.87 -13.02
C VAL A 122 1.44 -3.29 -12.48
N TYR A 123 0.27 -3.89 -12.53
CA TYR A 123 0.07 -5.26 -12.10
C TYR A 123 -0.29 -6.16 -13.29
N PRO A 124 0.36 -7.31 -13.48
CA PRO A 124 1.49 -7.84 -12.71
C PRO A 124 2.83 -7.15 -13.03
N PHE A 125 3.77 -7.15 -12.05
CA PHE A 125 5.11 -6.57 -12.21
C PHE A 125 6.18 -7.58 -11.73
N ALA A 126 7.21 -7.81 -12.53
CA ALA A 126 8.24 -8.81 -12.30
C ALA A 126 9.63 -8.29 -12.69
N PHE A 127 10.65 -9.12 -12.54
CA PHE A 127 11.97 -8.83 -13.07
C PHE A 127 11.92 -8.51 -14.57
N ASN A 128 12.65 -7.49 -15.01
CA ASN A 128 12.63 -6.86 -16.33
C ASN A 128 11.32 -6.14 -16.72
N SER A 129 10.31 -6.08 -15.86
CA SER A 129 9.18 -5.17 -16.08
C SER A 129 9.65 -3.73 -15.99
N GLN A 130 9.10 -2.85 -16.83
CA GLN A 130 9.45 -1.43 -16.85
C GLN A 130 8.24 -0.54 -17.12
N VAL A 131 8.19 0.57 -16.44
CA VAL A 131 7.27 1.70 -16.67
C VAL A 131 8.06 2.98 -16.66
N SER A 132 7.73 3.93 -17.54
CA SER A 132 8.36 5.25 -17.57
C SER A 132 7.38 6.31 -18.05
N GLY A 133 7.71 7.57 -17.82
CA GLY A 133 6.89 8.70 -18.28
C GLY A 133 7.52 10.04 -17.94
N LYS A 134 6.79 11.08 -18.28
CA LYS A 134 7.12 12.47 -17.92
C LYS A 134 6.60 12.78 -16.52
N MET A 135 7.33 13.65 -15.83
CA MET A 135 6.90 14.32 -14.61
C MET A 135 6.58 15.76 -14.95
N ASP A 136 5.37 16.21 -14.68
CA ASP A 136 4.92 17.60 -14.82
C ASP A 136 4.05 17.94 -13.62
N GLY A 137 4.48 18.88 -12.82
CA GLY A 137 3.82 19.20 -11.58
C GLY A 137 4.24 20.54 -11.00
N THR A 138 3.83 20.76 -9.76
CA THR A 138 4.14 21.95 -8.99
C THR A 138 4.71 21.60 -7.62
N TYR A 139 5.63 22.42 -7.17
CA TYR A 139 6.14 22.47 -5.80
C TYR A 139 5.66 23.79 -5.18
N THR A 140 4.87 23.70 -4.12
CA THR A 140 4.36 24.88 -3.41
C THR A 140 5.01 24.96 -2.04
N VAL A 141 5.60 26.12 -1.71
CA VAL A 141 6.11 26.44 -0.37
C VAL A 141 4.94 26.89 0.49
N LEU A 142 4.50 26.10 1.46
CA LEU A 142 3.27 26.40 2.23
C LEU A 142 3.36 27.67 3.08
N GLY A 143 4.56 28.05 3.55
CA GLY A 143 4.75 29.25 4.37
C GLY A 143 4.64 30.57 3.59
N THR A 144 4.98 30.58 2.31
CA THR A 144 4.97 31.78 1.44
C THR A 144 3.89 31.75 0.36
N GLY A 145 3.38 30.53 0.03
CA GLY A 145 2.49 30.34 -1.12
C GLY A 145 3.21 30.37 -2.48
N GLU A 146 4.55 30.44 -2.49
CA GLU A 146 5.35 30.43 -3.70
C GLU A 146 5.18 29.08 -4.42
N VAL A 147 4.94 29.14 -5.75
CA VAL A 147 4.70 27.96 -6.58
C VAL A 147 5.76 27.89 -7.67
N GLU A 148 6.47 26.76 -7.68
CA GLU A 148 7.49 26.46 -8.66
C GLU A 148 7.10 25.23 -9.49
N THR A 149 7.60 25.18 -10.74
CA THR A 149 7.32 24.03 -11.63
C THR A 149 8.30 22.88 -11.39
N ILE A 150 7.79 21.67 -11.53
CA ILE A 150 8.58 20.45 -11.63
C ILE A 150 8.45 19.94 -13.05
N ASP A 151 9.57 19.75 -13.75
CA ASP A 151 9.63 19.12 -15.08
C ASP A 151 10.74 18.08 -15.12
N GLY A 152 10.41 16.88 -15.61
CA GLY A 152 11.35 15.78 -15.66
C GLY A 152 10.78 14.47 -16.20
N VAL A 153 11.45 13.39 -15.83
CA VAL A 153 11.08 12.03 -16.23
C VAL A 153 11.12 11.09 -15.04
N TYR A 154 10.41 9.99 -15.16
CA TYR A 154 10.51 8.89 -14.18
C TYR A 154 10.62 7.54 -14.87
N SER A 155 11.19 6.59 -14.17
CA SER A 155 11.16 5.17 -14.55
C SER A 155 11.00 4.29 -13.33
N VAL A 156 10.36 3.14 -13.53
CA VAL A 156 10.20 2.07 -12.55
C VAL A 156 10.61 0.77 -13.23
N THR A 157 11.54 0.03 -12.65
CA THR A 157 12.09 -1.17 -13.25
C THR A 157 12.23 -2.27 -12.22
N GLY A 158 11.79 -3.49 -12.53
CA GLY A 158 12.19 -4.70 -11.81
C GLY A 158 13.64 -5.03 -12.21
N ASP A 159 14.62 -4.40 -11.53
CA ASP A 159 16.00 -4.34 -12.00
C ASP A 159 16.89 -5.46 -11.49
N ALA A 160 16.46 -6.17 -10.45
CA ALA A 160 17.21 -7.29 -9.90
C ALA A 160 16.30 -8.27 -9.14
N TYR A 161 16.77 -9.52 -8.98
CA TYR A 161 16.17 -10.47 -8.06
C TYR A 161 17.24 -11.34 -7.41
N GLY A 162 16.93 -11.88 -6.20
CA GLY A 162 17.90 -12.71 -5.51
C GLY A 162 17.56 -12.99 -4.06
N THR A 163 18.61 -13.07 -3.23
CA THR A 163 18.53 -13.33 -1.80
C THR A 163 18.84 -12.06 -1.01
N LEU A 164 17.98 -11.74 -0.04
CA LEU A 164 18.15 -10.60 0.85
C LEU A 164 18.36 -11.09 2.29
N ILE A 165 19.42 -10.61 2.92
CA ILE A 165 19.72 -10.82 4.34
C ILE A 165 19.51 -9.49 5.05
N LEU A 166 18.51 -9.42 5.92
CA LEU A 166 18.15 -8.22 6.67
C LEU A 166 19.13 -7.93 7.82
N PRO A 167 19.14 -6.72 8.38
CA PRO A 167 19.99 -6.33 9.52
C PRO A 167 19.83 -7.23 10.76
N ASN A 168 18.67 -7.85 10.96
CA ASN A 168 18.43 -8.84 12.02
C ASN A 168 18.91 -10.27 11.68
N GLY A 169 19.59 -10.48 10.54
CA GLY A 169 20.08 -11.76 10.04
C GLY A 169 19.04 -12.64 9.36
N VAL A 170 17.78 -12.22 9.30
CA VAL A 170 16.71 -12.96 8.62
C VAL A 170 16.93 -12.95 7.13
N THR A 171 16.84 -14.11 6.47
CA THR A 171 17.16 -14.31 5.05
C THR A 171 15.89 -14.62 4.26
N PHE A 172 15.65 -13.87 3.19
CA PHE A 172 14.58 -14.06 2.22
C PHE A 172 15.16 -14.47 0.86
N LYS A 173 14.52 -15.45 0.21
CA LYS A 173 14.84 -15.89 -1.15
C LYS A 173 13.82 -15.33 -2.14
N ASP A 174 14.17 -15.40 -3.42
CA ASP A 174 13.30 -14.97 -4.52
C ASP A 174 12.79 -13.52 -4.42
N VAL A 175 13.56 -12.67 -3.71
CA VAL A 175 13.24 -11.25 -3.54
C VAL A 175 13.37 -10.52 -4.85
N LEU A 176 12.32 -9.80 -5.27
CA LEU A 176 12.33 -8.87 -6.40
C LEU A 176 12.73 -7.47 -5.90
N ARG A 177 13.74 -6.87 -6.53
CA ARG A 177 14.05 -5.46 -6.32
C ARG A 177 13.39 -4.62 -7.42
N VAL A 178 12.62 -3.62 -6.99
CA VAL A 178 12.04 -2.61 -7.87
C VAL A 178 12.76 -1.29 -7.65
N LYS A 179 13.37 -0.76 -8.71
CA LYS A 179 14.03 0.52 -8.72
C LYS A 179 13.11 1.59 -9.29
N TYR A 180 12.89 2.65 -8.53
CA TYR A 180 12.22 3.87 -8.95
C TYR A 180 13.25 4.95 -9.16
N VAL A 181 13.17 5.66 -10.28
CA VAL A 181 14.00 6.84 -10.57
C VAL A 181 13.07 7.99 -10.89
N LYS A 182 13.25 9.11 -10.21
CA LYS A 182 12.69 10.41 -10.59
C LYS A 182 13.87 11.33 -10.88
N ASP A 183 13.90 11.90 -12.07
CA ASP A 183 14.96 12.79 -12.53
C ASP A 183 14.30 14.05 -13.07
N TYR A 184 14.48 15.17 -12.35
CA TYR A 184 13.73 16.38 -12.63
C TYR A 184 14.47 17.65 -12.24
N TYR A 185 14.02 18.75 -12.82
CA TYR A 185 14.47 20.09 -12.49
C TYR A 185 13.41 20.83 -11.67
N GLN A 186 13.88 21.59 -10.69
CA GLN A 186 13.04 22.40 -9.80
C GLN A 186 13.77 23.70 -9.46
N MET A 187 13.06 24.83 -9.54
CA MET A 187 13.53 26.08 -8.96
C MET A 187 13.29 26.07 -7.44
N PHE A 188 14.25 26.58 -6.69
CA PHE A 188 14.10 26.80 -5.26
C PHE A 188 14.98 27.96 -4.82
N CYS A 189 14.40 28.98 -4.16
CA CYS A 189 15.09 30.21 -3.74
C CYS A 189 15.93 30.84 -4.87
N GLY A 190 15.40 30.92 -6.08
CA GLY A 190 16.05 31.52 -7.26
C GLY A 190 17.17 30.69 -7.87
N ASN A 191 17.44 29.47 -7.37
CA ASN A 191 18.43 28.57 -7.93
C ASN A 191 17.76 27.36 -8.62
N LEU A 192 18.34 26.92 -9.73
CA LEU A 192 17.89 25.70 -10.41
C LEU A 192 18.59 24.49 -9.79
N TYR A 193 17.78 23.52 -9.36
CA TYR A 193 18.25 22.24 -8.88
C TYR A 193 17.93 21.15 -9.90
N HIS A 194 18.92 20.31 -10.19
CA HIS A 194 18.71 19.01 -10.82
C HIS A 194 18.65 17.97 -9.72
N ILE A 195 17.54 17.29 -9.59
CA ILE A 195 17.23 16.36 -8.51
C ILE A 195 17.02 14.98 -9.09
N THR A 196 17.79 14.00 -8.62
CA THR A 196 17.58 12.59 -8.93
C THR A 196 17.25 11.85 -7.64
N VAL A 197 16.06 11.27 -7.58
CA VAL A 197 15.60 10.42 -6.46
C VAL A 197 15.57 8.98 -6.92
N ASN A 198 16.41 8.15 -6.32
CA ASN A 198 16.39 6.71 -6.51
C ASN A 198 15.78 6.04 -5.28
N ARG A 199 14.79 5.18 -5.50
CA ARG A 199 14.21 4.32 -4.46
C ARG A 199 14.37 2.87 -4.88
N TYR A 200 14.88 2.05 -3.99
CA TYR A 200 15.06 0.61 -4.19
C TYR A 200 14.18 -0.12 -3.19
N LEU A 201 13.15 -0.79 -3.68
CA LEU A 201 12.18 -1.51 -2.87
C LEU A 201 12.35 -3.01 -3.09
N PHE A 202 12.58 -3.76 -2.01
CA PHE A 202 12.81 -5.20 -2.03
C PHE A 202 11.54 -5.92 -1.58
N TYR A 203 10.93 -6.67 -2.48
CA TYR A 203 9.69 -7.40 -2.24
C TYR A 203 9.95 -8.90 -2.14
N ALA A 204 9.53 -9.49 -1.03
CA ALA A 204 9.51 -10.94 -0.85
C ALA A 204 8.11 -11.50 -1.14
N PRO A 205 8.00 -12.78 -1.58
CA PRO A 205 6.71 -13.39 -1.85
C PRO A 205 5.81 -13.48 -0.60
N GLU A 206 6.38 -13.40 0.58
CA GLU A 206 5.69 -13.48 1.87
C GLU A 206 5.11 -12.16 2.36
N SER A 207 5.40 -11.03 1.70
CA SER A 207 5.01 -9.72 2.21
C SER A 207 4.28 -8.87 1.17
N ARG A 208 3.18 -8.24 1.59
CA ARG A 208 2.44 -7.24 0.80
C ARG A 208 3.29 -6.02 0.47
N TYR A 209 4.08 -5.57 1.44
CA TYR A 209 4.92 -4.40 1.36
C TYR A 209 6.37 -4.77 1.13
N ALA A 210 7.16 -3.81 0.64
CA ALA A 210 8.60 -3.99 0.55
C ALA A 210 9.18 -4.29 1.95
N ILE A 211 9.95 -5.37 2.06
CA ILE A 211 10.61 -5.77 3.31
C ILE A 211 11.88 -4.99 3.61
N MET A 212 12.45 -4.33 2.59
CA MET A 212 13.56 -3.39 2.69
C MET A 212 13.35 -2.27 1.71
N GLN A 213 13.70 -1.04 2.11
CA GLN A 213 13.62 0.15 1.28
C GLN A 213 14.92 0.94 1.45
N ILE A 214 15.51 1.38 0.34
CA ILE A 214 16.68 2.25 0.32
C ILE A 214 16.35 3.44 -0.56
N HIS A 215 16.58 4.64 -0.07
CA HIS A 215 16.40 5.89 -0.77
C HIS A 215 17.76 6.57 -0.95
N GLU A 216 17.99 7.10 -2.13
CA GLU A 216 19.16 7.88 -2.48
C GLU A 216 18.70 9.15 -3.18
N ASP A 217 18.89 10.30 -2.56
CA ASP A 217 18.54 11.61 -3.10
C ASP A 217 19.82 12.35 -3.48
N ILE A 218 19.94 12.66 -4.78
CA ILE A 218 21.07 13.40 -5.36
C ILE A 218 20.55 14.78 -5.78
N ARG A 219 21.16 15.84 -5.27
CA ARG A 219 20.78 17.22 -5.58
C ARG A 219 22.00 17.98 -6.06
N ASN A 220 21.90 18.52 -7.26
CA ASN A 220 22.92 19.37 -7.87
C ASN A 220 22.31 20.77 -8.09
N CYS A 221 22.92 21.79 -7.51
CA CYS A 221 22.47 23.18 -7.61
C CYS A 221 23.29 23.95 -8.65
N SER A 222 22.66 24.85 -9.38
CA SER A 222 23.36 25.83 -10.22
C SER A 222 24.31 26.74 -9.43
N CYS A 223 24.13 26.83 -8.11
CA CYS A 223 25.01 27.53 -7.17
C CYS A 223 26.30 26.74 -6.79
N ALA A 224 26.62 25.68 -7.53
CA ALA A 224 27.80 24.82 -7.34
C ALA A 224 27.80 24.01 -6.01
N CYS A 225 26.68 23.84 -5.34
CA CYS A 225 26.53 22.90 -4.24
C CYS A 225 25.88 21.60 -4.71
N SER A 226 26.38 20.48 -4.23
CA SER A 226 25.80 19.16 -4.47
C SER A 226 25.69 18.39 -3.17
N SER A 227 24.69 17.56 -3.05
CA SER A 227 24.51 16.66 -1.91
C SER A 227 23.98 15.31 -2.37
N THR A 228 24.41 14.24 -1.71
CA THR A 228 23.81 12.91 -1.84
C THR A 228 23.45 12.45 -0.43
N THR A 229 22.18 12.11 -0.23
CA THR A 229 21.70 11.59 1.05
C THR A 229 21.14 10.20 0.87
N TYR A 230 21.36 9.35 1.87
CA TYR A 230 20.84 7.99 1.93
C TYR A 230 19.94 7.84 3.13
N SER A 231 18.83 7.14 2.96
CA SER A 231 18.01 6.64 4.06
C SER A 231 17.52 5.24 3.74
N ALA A 232 17.39 4.40 4.75
CA ALA A 232 16.92 3.05 4.57
C ALA A 232 16.11 2.57 5.76
N CYS A 233 15.16 1.66 5.49
CA CYS A 233 14.38 0.99 6.53
C CYS A 233 14.01 -0.42 6.09
N PHE A 234 13.74 -1.29 7.07
CA PHE A 234 13.32 -2.67 6.82
C PHE A 234 12.19 -3.10 7.77
N ASN A 235 11.42 -4.09 7.34
CA ASN A 235 10.35 -4.70 8.12
C ASN A 235 10.91 -5.91 8.87
N ASP A 236 10.97 -5.85 10.19
CA ASP A 236 11.45 -6.92 11.05
C ASP A 236 10.35 -7.91 11.48
N ASN A 237 9.10 -7.68 11.09
CA ASN A 237 7.96 -8.51 11.43
C ASN A 237 7.64 -9.60 10.39
N VAL A 238 8.27 -9.58 9.21
CA VAL A 238 8.05 -10.58 8.16
C VAL A 238 8.90 -11.82 8.44
N VAL A 239 8.28 -13.00 8.30
CA VAL A 239 8.92 -14.29 8.54
C VAL A 239 9.08 -15.07 7.23
N PRO A 240 10.32 -15.50 6.88
CA PRO A 240 10.55 -16.26 5.64
C PRO A 240 9.77 -17.59 5.62
N GLY A 241 9.27 -17.95 4.42
CA GLY A 241 8.55 -19.20 4.21
C GLY A 241 7.19 -19.32 4.89
N LYS A 242 6.79 -18.28 5.60
CA LYS A 242 5.43 -18.11 6.09
C LYS A 242 4.85 -16.95 5.30
N PRO A 243 4.12 -17.22 4.19
CA PRO A 243 3.42 -16.14 3.53
C PRO A 243 2.66 -15.40 4.63
N GLU A 244 2.76 -14.08 4.58
CA GLU A 244 1.83 -13.23 5.32
C GLU A 244 0.47 -13.88 5.05
N PRO A 245 -0.29 -14.29 6.08
CA PRO A 245 -1.53 -15.04 5.84
C PRO A 245 -2.15 -14.31 4.68
N GLU A 246 -2.61 -15.05 3.61
CA GLU A 246 -3.47 -14.43 2.61
C GLU A 246 -4.64 -13.83 3.41
N GLU A 247 -4.39 -12.79 4.10
CA GLU A 247 -5.31 -11.73 4.24
C GLU A 247 -5.55 -11.38 2.78
N LYS A 248 -6.51 -12.11 2.18
CA LYS A 248 -7.32 -11.63 1.07
C LYS A 248 -7.35 -10.15 1.29
N PRO A 249 -6.71 -9.33 0.33
CA PRO A 249 -6.48 -7.92 0.59
C PRO A 249 -7.55 -7.55 1.56
N ASN A 250 -7.18 -7.17 2.77
CA ASN A 250 -8.21 -6.91 3.73
C ASN A 250 -9.04 -5.82 3.09
N LEU A 251 -9.72 -6.23 2.06
CA LEU A 251 -11.08 -5.85 1.77
C LEU A 251 -11.68 -6.30 3.07
N ASN A 252 -11.26 -5.50 4.12
CA ASN A 252 -11.94 -5.58 5.36
C ASN A 252 -13.35 -5.61 4.85
N PRO A 253 -14.06 -6.79 4.86
CA PRO A 253 -15.38 -6.86 4.23
C PRO A 253 -16.25 -5.76 4.78
N MET A 254 -15.70 -5.00 5.67
CA MET A 254 -16.21 -3.94 6.47
C MET A 254 -15.66 -2.56 6.18
N SER A 255 -14.57 -2.36 5.43
CA SER A 255 -14.20 -1.03 4.92
C SER A 255 -15.09 -0.59 3.77
N ASN A 256 -15.79 -1.54 3.13
CA ASN A 256 -16.76 -1.33 2.05
C ASN A 256 -18.21 -1.52 2.53
N PHE A 257 -18.45 -1.56 3.83
CA PHE A 257 -19.81 -1.53 4.34
C PHE A 257 -20.39 -0.14 4.14
N ALA A 258 -21.03 0.05 2.98
CA ALA A 258 -21.81 1.24 2.70
C ALA A 258 -23.22 1.03 3.21
N TYR A 259 -23.75 1.99 3.95
CA TYR A 259 -25.15 2.01 4.34
C TYR A 259 -25.73 3.40 4.18
N THR A 260 -27.05 3.46 4.03
CA THR A 260 -27.83 4.68 4.13
C THR A 260 -28.98 4.42 5.09
N ALA A 261 -29.26 5.38 5.92
CA ALA A 261 -30.30 5.30 6.94
C ALA A 261 -31.32 6.43 6.76
N TYR A 262 -32.55 6.11 6.47
CA TYR A 262 -33.57 7.11 6.13
C TYR A 262 -35.00 6.65 6.43
N PRO A 263 -35.96 7.61 6.53
CA PRO A 263 -35.70 9.03 6.66
C PRO A 263 -35.03 9.38 7.98
N ASN A 264 -34.23 10.44 7.99
CA ASN A 264 -33.67 11.00 9.24
C ASN A 264 -33.77 12.53 9.16
N PRO A 265 -34.69 13.18 9.91
CA PRO A 265 -35.58 12.62 10.92
C PRO A 265 -36.69 11.74 10.38
N PHE A 266 -37.17 10.78 11.21
CA PHE A 266 -38.26 9.86 10.88
C PHE A 266 -39.47 10.09 11.82
N GLU A 267 -40.67 9.64 11.40
CA GLU A 267 -41.89 9.67 12.20
C GLU A 267 -42.23 8.28 12.76
N ASN A 268 -42.57 7.34 11.91
CA ASN A 268 -42.99 6.01 12.31
C ASN A 268 -42.07 4.89 11.80
N GLU A 269 -41.56 5.04 10.59
CA GLU A 269 -40.76 4.02 9.92
C GLU A 269 -39.37 4.53 9.63
N PHE A 270 -38.42 3.62 9.73
CA PHE A 270 -37.01 3.88 9.51
C PHE A 270 -36.40 2.71 8.73
N THR A 271 -35.64 3.02 7.69
CA THR A 271 -35.04 2.03 6.79
C THR A 271 -33.54 2.19 6.73
N VAL A 272 -32.84 1.07 6.76
CA VAL A 272 -31.38 0.97 6.53
C VAL A 272 -31.15 0.14 5.28
N ASN A 273 -30.61 0.75 4.23
CA ASN A 273 -30.05 0.02 3.08
C ASN A 273 -28.57 -0.15 3.28
N TYR A 274 -28.03 -1.34 3.02
CA TYR A 274 -26.61 -1.62 3.16
C TYR A 274 -26.16 -2.70 2.18
N THR A 275 -24.86 -2.68 1.88
CA THR A 275 -24.23 -3.66 0.97
C THR A 275 -23.18 -4.46 1.72
N MET A 276 -23.30 -5.78 1.68
CA MET A 276 -22.30 -6.72 2.16
C MET A 276 -21.34 -7.06 1.03
N VAL A 277 -20.06 -6.87 1.25
CA VAL A 277 -19.01 -7.22 0.26
C VAL A 277 -18.40 -8.59 0.52
N ALA A 278 -18.74 -9.23 1.63
CA ALA A 278 -18.38 -10.61 1.96
C ALA A 278 -19.34 -11.17 3.01
N THR A 279 -19.38 -12.50 3.12
CA THR A 279 -20.21 -13.19 4.12
C THR A 279 -19.75 -12.88 5.53
N ALA A 280 -20.57 -12.18 6.32
CA ALA A 280 -20.28 -11.86 7.72
C ALA A 280 -21.55 -11.89 8.60
N LYS A 281 -21.35 -11.89 9.93
CA LYS A 281 -22.46 -11.68 10.87
C LYS A 281 -22.78 -10.19 10.92
N VAL A 282 -24.06 -9.85 10.68
CA VAL A 282 -24.59 -8.48 10.76
C VAL A 282 -25.55 -8.39 11.94
N LYS A 283 -25.39 -7.35 12.76
CA LYS A 283 -26.38 -6.94 13.74
C LYS A 283 -26.65 -5.45 13.56
N ILE A 284 -27.92 -5.09 13.31
CA ILE A 284 -28.40 -3.70 13.22
C ILE A 284 -29.41 -3.48 14.34
N SER A 285 -29.15 -2.48 15.17
CA SER A 285 -30.01 -2.16 16.32
C SER A 285 -30.16 -0.67 16.56
N VAL A 286 -31.28 -0.28 17.14
CA VAL A 286 -31.56 1.07 17.63
C VAL A 286 -31.39 1.07 19.14
N LEU A 287 -30.62 2.02 19.64
CA LEU A 287 -30.34 2.19 21.06
C LEU A 287 -30.82 3.58 21.53
N ASP A 288 -31.12 3.71 22.81
CA ASP A 288 -31.24 5.03 23.45
C ASP A 288 -29.85 5.68 23.66
N LEU A 289 -29.84 6.91 24.13
CA LEU A 289 -28.61 7.65 24.38
C LEU A 289 -27.80 7.09 25.58
N ALA A 290 -28.39 6.23 26.40
CA ALA A 290 -27.70 5.51 27.48
C ALA A 290 -27.08 4.18 26.97
N GLY A 291 -27.27 3.83 25.69
CA GLY A 291 -26.73 2.62 25.07
C GLY A 291 -27.58 1.37 25.25
N LYS A 292 -28.81 1.49 25.81
CA LYS A 292 -29.74 0.37 25.93
C LYS A 292 -30.36 0.06 24.57
N GLU A 293 -30.32 -1.20 24.16
CA GLU A 293 -30.92 -1.67 22.92
C GLU A 293 -32.44 -1.69 23.01
N LEU A 294 -33.07 -0.94 22.12
CA LEU A 294 -34.54 -0.77 22.06
C LEU A 294 -35.16 -1.66 20.99
N LYS A 295 -34.49 -1.82 19.84
CA LYS A 295 -34.96 -2.62 18.73
C LYS A 295 -33.80 -3.23 17.97
N VAL A 296 -33.91 -4.52 17.58
CA VAL A 296 -32.97 -5.18 16.67
C VAL A 296 -33.67 -5.33 15.33
N LEU A 297 -33.06 -4.77 14.28
CA LEU A 297 -33.55 -4.86 12.90
C LEU A 297 -33.02 -6.10 12.22
N VAL A 298 -31.72 -6.38 12.41
CA VAL A 298 -31.02 -7.52 11.81
C VAL A 298 -30.12 -8.17 12.86
N ASN A 299 -30.08 -9.50 12.91
CA ASN A 299 -29.07 -10.27 13.65
C ASN A 299 -28.90 -11.62 12.94
N ALA A 300 -28.13 -11.62 11.86
CA ALA A 300 -27.97 -12.79 10.99
C ALA A 300 -26.59 -12.83 10.35
N ARG A 301 -26.19 -14.02 9.90
CA ARG A 301 -25.05 -14.17 8.98
C ARG A 301 -25.58 -13.96 7.55
N GLN A 302 -25.01 -12.99 6.84
CA GLN A 302 -25.44 -12.60 5.50
C GLN A 302 -24.28 -12.77 4.52
N ALA A 303 -24.61 -13.24 3.31
CA ALA A 303 -23.66 -13.36 2.21
C ALA A 303 -23.38 -11.98 1.57
N GLU A 304 -22.46 -11.94 0.62
CA GLU A 304 -22.27 -10.79 -0.26
C GLU A 304 -23.58 -10.43 -0.97
N GLY A 305 -23.91 -9.13 -1.02
CA GLY A 305 -25.13 -8.63 -1.65
C GLY A 305 -25.68 -7.36 -1.03
N ALA A 306 -26.70 -6.78 -1.66
CA ALA A 306 -27.43 -5.62 -1.16
C ALA A 306 -28.63 -6.06 -0.30
N TYR A 307 -28.84 -5.37 0.82
CA TYR A 307 -29.87 -5.68 1.79
C TYR A 307 -30.64 -4.42 2.22
N THR A 308 -31.88 -4.61 2.62
CA THR A 308 -32.72 -3.58 3.21
C THR A 308 -33.27 -4.10 4.53
N ALA A 309 -33.18 -3.28 5.58
CA ALA A 309 -33.79 -3.55 6.88
C ALA A 309 -34.67 -2.36 7.29
N SER A 310 -35.96 -2.60 7.47
CA SER A 310 -36.92 -1.58 7.93
C SER A 310 -37.43 -1.93 9.31
N ALA A 311 -37.76 -0.91 10.09
CA ALA A 311 -38.39 -1.06 11.39
C ALA A 311 -39.48 0.00 11.60
N GLU A 312 -40.62 -0.47 12.09
CA GLU A 312 -41.60 0.42 12.69
C GLU A 312 -41.17 0.81 14.09
N LEU A 313 -40.96 2.10 14.32
CA LEU A 313 -40.54 2.71 15.56
C LEU A 313 -41.53 3.75 16.09
N GLY A 314 -42.77 3.67 15.61
CA GLY A 314 -43.87 4.59 15.99
C GLY A 314 -44.13 4.68 17.50
N ASN A 315 -43.85 3.59 18.22
CA ASN A 315 -44.07 3.52 19.68
C ASN A 315 -42.93 4.18 20.52
N LEU A 316 -41.84 4.62 19.87
CA LEU A 316 -40.76 5.30 20.56
C LEU A 316 -41.12 6.80 20.79
N PRO A 317 -40.75 7.41 21.91
CA PRO A 317 -40.88 8.87 22.11
C PRO A 317 -40.14 9.68 21.06
N ASN A 318 -40.60 10.92 20.82
CA ASN A 318 -39.87 11.87 19.98
C ASN A 318 -38.56 12.25 20.67
N SER A 319 -37.44 11.81 20.13
CA SER A 319 -36.11 11.96 20.73
C SER A 319 -35.02 11.63 19.71
N SER A 320 -33.77 11.79 20.15
CA SER A 320 -32.59 11.28 19.46
C SER A 320 -32.26 9.87 19.92
N TYR A 321 -31.89 9.02 18.98
CA TYR A 321 -31.49 7.62 19.17
C TYR A 321 -30.17 7.35 18.48
N VAL A 322 -29.54 6.22 18.76
CA VAL A 322 -28.34 5.75 18.11
C VAL A 322 -28.65 4.51 17.29
N LEU A 323 -28.48 4.60 15.98
CA LEU A 323 -28.40 3.44 15.10
C LEU A 323 -27.01 2.82 15.30
N LYS A 324 -26.96 1.53 15.67
CA LYS A 324 -25.71 0.77 15.78
C LYS A 324 -25.74 -0.37 14.79
N ILE A 325 -24.73 -0.43 13.94
CA ILE A 325 -24.53 -1.48 12.94
C ILE A 325 -23.23 -2.18 13.27
N GLN A 326 -23.29 -3.48 13.53
CA GLN A 326 -22.14 -4.33 13.77
C GLN A 326 -22.03 -5.32 12.61
N VAL A 327 -20.87 -5.37 12.00
CA VAL A 327 -20.57 -6.30 10.91
C VAL A 327 -19.28 -7.02 11.29
N GLY A 328 -19.33 -8.32 11.63
CA GLY A 328 -18.22 -9.08 12.23
C GLY A 328 -17.68 -8.38 13.47
N ASN A 329 -16.44 -7.89 13.44
CA ASN A 329 -15.77 -7.24 14.58
C ASN A 329 -15.87 -5.71 14.56
N LYS A 330 -16.46 -5.09 13.52
CA LYS A 330 -16.61 -3.63 13.41
C LYS A 330 -17.98 -3.14 13.83
N SER A 331 -18.02 -1.91 14.30
CA SER A 331 -19.23 -1.24 14.74
C SER A 331 -19.29 0.18 14.18
N TYR A 332 -20.42 0.54 13.60
CA TYR A 332 -20.77 1.85 13.07
C TYR A 332 -21.90 2.42 13.92
N THR A 333 -21.87 3.71 14.18
CA THR A 333 -22.93 4.37 14.92
C THR A 333 -23.32 5.66 14.22
N GLU A 334 -24.63 5.92 14.15
CA GLU A 334 -25.20 7.12 13.58
C GLU A 334 -26.33 7.65 14.47
N LYS A 335 -26.41 8.95 14.59
CA LYS A 335 -27.52 9.60 15.32
C LYS A 335 -28.73 9.66 14.41
N ILE A 336 -29.84 9.10 14.86
CA ILE A 336 -31.15 9.18 14.21
C ILE A 336 -32.12 9.97 15.09
N VAL A 337 -33.02 10.72 14.47
CA VAL A 337 -33.94 11.62 15.17
C VAL A 337 -35.38 11.24 14.83
N LYS A 338 -36.18 10.98 15.86
CA LYS A 338 -37.62 10.80 15.73
C LYS A 338 -38.34 12.10 16.01
N LYS A 339 -39.27 12.49 15.14
CA LYS A 339 -40.18 13.63 15.25
C LYS A 339 -41.60 13.22 15.63
#